data_4ebc173e2d412696888be274dba5bd28
#
_entry.id   4ebc173e2d412696888be274dba5bd28
#
_cell.length_a   1.000
_cell.length_b   1.000
_cell.length_c   1.000
_cell.angle_alpha   90.00
_cell.angle_beta   90.00
_cell.angle_gamma   90.00
#
_symmetry.space_group_name_H-M   'P 1'
#
loop_
_entity.id
_entity.type
_entity.pdbx_description
1 polymer ?
#
loop_
_entity_poly.entity_id
_entity_poly.type
_entity_poly.pdbx_seq_one_letter_code
_entity_poly.pdbx_strand_id
1 'polypeptide(L)'
;MHEDLRPVRPDGLAIRGLRHERGWSPRDLAAAITAAECRATGRPATIAPRVLLAVEARNASVSYSILCLIAAGLDCNPIEILLEDPPAPASPRN
;
A
#
# COMPACT_ATOMS: atom_id res chain seq x y z
N MET A 1 -1.30 20.62 -3.13
CA MET A 1 -1.46 19.19 -2.87
C MET A 1 -0.52 18.73 -1.77
N HIS A 2 -0.95 17.85 -0.96
CA HIS A 2 -0.11 17.37 0.12
C HIS A 2 -0.29 15.87 0.26
N GLU A 3 0.70 15.25 0.86
CA GLU A 3 0.66 13.82 1.11
C GLU A 3 -0.02 13.56 2.43
N ASP A 4 -0.72 12.45 2.47
CA ASP A 4 -1.29 11.99 3.71
C ASP A 4 -0.24 11.13 4.41
N LEU A 5 0.36 11.68 5.44
CA LEU A 5 1.45 11.04 6.14
C LEU A 5 1.01 10.29 7.38
N ARG A 6 -0.30 10.15 7.60
CA ARG A 6 -0.77 9.37 8.73
C ARG A 6 -0.25 7.94 8.63
N PRO A 7 0.28 7.40 9.73
CA PRO A 7 0.73 6.01 9.68
C PRO A 7 -0.47 5.08 9.65
N VAL A 8 -0.37 4.06 8.83
CA VAL A 8 -1.41 3.04 8.73
C VAL A 8 -0.73 1.68 8.72
N ARG A 9 -1.50 0.64 8.95
CA ARG A 9 -1.00 -0.72 8.94
C ARG A 9 -1.54 -1.43 7.72
N PRO A 10 -0.67 -1.76 6.77
CA PRO A 10 -1.12 -2.48 5.60
C PRO A 10 -1.38 -3.94 5.94
N ASP A 11 -2.26 -4.55 5.16
CA ASP A 11 -2.53 -5.98 5.27
C ASP A 11 -1.56 -6.71 4.36
N GLY A 12 -0.46 -7.17 4.93
CA GLY A 12 0.61 -7.80 4.16
C GLY A 12 0.15 -9.05 3.43
N LEU A 13 -0.73 -9.85 4.04
CA LEU A 13 -1.23 -11.06 3.40
C LEU A 13 -2.08 -10.73 2.18
N ALA A 14 -2.92 -9.70 2.28
CA ALA A 14 -3.74 -9.29 1.16
C ALA A 14 -2.87 -8.79 0.01
N ILE A 15 -1.86 -7.97 0.33
CA ILE A 15 -0.95 -7.46 -0.68
C ILE A 15 -0.22 -8.61 -1.37
N ARG A 16 0.29 -9.54 -0.58
CA ARG A 16 1.01 -10.69 -1.10
C ARG A 16 0.11 -11.54 -1.99
N GLY A 17 -1.13 -11.77 -1.57
CA GLY A 17 -2.08 -12.55 -2.35
C GLY A 17 -2.37 -11.90 -3.69
N LEU A 18 -2.61 -10.60 -3.69
CA LEU A 18 -2.88 -9.88 -4.94
C LEU A 18 -1.67 -9.90 -5.87
N ARG A 19 -0.47 -9.79 -5.29
CA ARG A 19 0.75 -9.85 -6.07
C ARG A 19 0.92 -11.24 -6.69
N HIS A 20 0.67 -12.28 -5.89
CA HIS A 20 0.80 -13.66 -6.38
C HIS A 20 -0.23 -13.98 -7.46
N GLU A 21 -1.43 -13.45 -7.34
CA GLU A 21 -2.44 -13.65 -8.37
C GLU A 21 -1.98 -13.16 -9.73
N ARG A 22 -1.12 -12.15 -9.72
CA ARG A 22 -0.60 -11.56 -10.95
C ARG A 22 0.71 -12.21 -11.40
N GLY A 23 1.23 -13.13 -10.60
CA GLY A 23 2.52 -13.75 -10.92
C GLY A 23 3.68 -12.80 -10.76
N TRP A 24 3.55 -11.81 -9.88
CA TRP A 24 4.55 -10.75 -9.73
C TRP A 24 5.50 -11.03 -8.58
N SER A 25 6.77 -10.70 -8.78
CA SER A 25 7.75 -10.58 -7.71
C SER A 25 7.56 -9.22 -7.01
N PRO A 26 8.19 -9.01 -5.85
CA PRO A 26 8.15 -7.67 -5.26
C PRO A 26 8.69 -6.58 -6.17
N ARG A 27 9.69 -6.90 -6.99
CA ARG A 27 10.20 -5.93 -7.96
C ARG A 27 9.17 -5.61 -9.03
N ASP A 28 8.40 -6.61 -9.45
CA ASP A 28 7.33 -6.39 -10.42
C ASP A 28 6.28 -5.46 -9.85
N LEU A 29 5.94 -5.64 -8.57
CA LEU A 29 4.99 -4.75 -7.92
C LEU A 29 5.56 -3.34 -7.82
N ALA A 30 6.83 -3.21 -7.47
CA ALA A 30 7.46 -1.89 -7.41
C ALA A 30 7.40 -1.19 -8.76
N ALA A 31 7.65 -1.93 -9.84
CA ALA A 31 7.58 -1.36 -11.19
C ALA A 31 6.14 -0.96 -11.53
N ALA A 32 5.17 -1.77 -11.13
CA ALA A 32 3.77 -1.44 -11.37
C ALA A 32 3.34 -0.18 -10.62
N ILE A 33 3.85 0.00 -9.40
CA ILE A 33 3.59 1.21 -8.62
C ILE A 33 4.14 2.44 -9.34
N THR A 34 5.37 2.35 -9.81
CA THR A 34 6.00 3.45 -10.53
C THR A 34 5.18 3.81 -11.78
N ALA A 35 4.77 2.79 -12.53
CA ALA A 35 4.00 3.02 -13.75
C ALA A 35 2.63 3.61 -13.45
N ALA A 36 1.96 3.12 -12.42
CA ALA A 36 0.64 3.62 -12.06
C ALA A 36 0.69 5.09 -11.64
N GLU A 37 1.68 5.45 -10.84
CA GLU A 37 1.82 6.82 -10.39
C GLU A 37 2.18 7.74 -11.55
N CYS A 38 3.01 7.26 -12.46
CA CYS A 38 3.36 8.04 -13.64
C CYS A 38 2.12 8.32 -14.49
N ARG A 39 1.26 7.33 -14.66
CA ARG A 39 0.01 7.53 -15.41
C ARG A 39 -0.92 8.51 -14.71
N ALA A 40 -0.96 8.46 -13.40
CA ALA A 40 -1.89 9.28 -12.63
C ALA A 40 -1.43 10.74 -12.51
N THR A 41 -0.13 10.95 -12.34
CA THR A 41 0.37 12.29 -12.00
C THR A 41 1.39 12.82 -13.01
N GLY A 42 1.85 11.98 -13.93
CA GLY A 42 2.92 12.36 -14.84
C GLY A 42 4.30 12.24 -14.20
N ARG A 43 4.37 11.79 -12.96
CA ARG A 43 5.65 11.65 -12.26
C ARG A 43 5.76 10.25 -11.70
N PRO A 44 6.89 9.58 -11.93
CA PRO A 44 7.08 8.27 -11.34
C PRO A 44 7.28 8.39 -9.84
N ALA A 45 6.84 7.39 -9.10
CA ALA A 45 7.13 7.26 -7.70
C ALA A 45 7.95 5.99 -7.53
N THR A 46 8.95 6.04 -6.67
CA THR A 46 9.81 4.90 -6.44
C THR A 46 9.59 4.34 -5.05
N ILE A 47 9.40 3.04 -4.98
CA ILE A 47 9.31 2.36 -3.69
C ILE A 47 10.27 1.18 -3.74
N ALA A 48 11.09 1.04 -2.71
CA ALA A 48 12.08 -0.02 -2.69
C ALA A 48 11.41 -1.37 -2.46
N PRO A 49 11.80 -2.42 -3.21
CA PRO A 49 11.21 -3.74 -2.98
C PRO A 49 11.33 -4.22 -1.53
N ARG A 50 12.39 -3.83 -0.82
CA ARG A 50 12.55 -4.24 0.58
C ARG A 50 11.44 -3.66 1.47
N VAL A 51 10.92 -2.49 1.11
CA VAL A 51 9.79 -1.91 1.84
C VAL A 51 8.57 -2.79 1.65
N LEU A 52 8.33 -3.23 0.41
CA LEU A 52 7.22 -4.12 0.12
C LEU A 52 7.36 -5.44 0.86
N LEU A 53 8.57 -5.97 0.91
CA LEU A 53 8.81 -7.21 1.65
C LEU A 53 8.54 -7.05 3.13
N ALA A 54 8.94 -5.94 3.73
CA ALA A 54 8.65 -5.68 5.14
C ALA A 54 7.16 -5.56 5.38
N VAL A 55 6.45 -4.92 4.46
CA VAL A 55 5.00 -4.80 4.56
C VAL A 55 4.35 -6.17 4.52
N GLU A 56 4.77 -7.01 3.56
CA GLU A 56 4.16 -8.33 3.41
C GLU A 56 4.49 -9.26 4.58
N ALA A 57 5.70 -9.16 5.09
CA ALA A 57 6.14 -10.09 6.12
C ALA A 57 5.70 -9.68 7.52
N ARG A 58 5.61 -8.40 7.79
CA ARG A 58 5.42 -7.91 9.14
C ARG A 58 4.35 -6.85 9.29
N ASN A 59 3.59 -6.58 8.23
CA ASN A 59 2.61 -5.50 8.24
C ASN A 59 3.24 -4.18 8.70
N ALA A 60 4.45 -3.93 8.18
CA ALA A 60 5.20 -2.75 8.59
C ALA A 60 4.39 -1.49 8.31
N SER A 61 4.33 -0.61 9.28
CA SER A 61 3.57 0.62 9.16
C SER A 61 4.14 1.51 8.05
N VAL A 62 3.26 2.10 7.27
CA VAL A 62 3.65 3.05 6.23
C VAL A 62 2.71 4.23 6.29
N SER A 63 3.06 5.31 5.60
CA SER A 63 2.12 6.43 5.50
C SER A 63 0.94 6.04 4.62
N TYR A 64 -0.19 6.68 4.83
CA TYR A 64 -1.37 6.40 4.00
C TYR A 64 -1.08 6.65 2.52
N SER A 65 -0.27 7.66 2.21
CA SER A 65 0.07 7.93 0.81
C SER A 65 0.85 6.77 0.20
N ILE A 66 1.71 6.11 0.97
CA ILE A 66 2.43 4.93 0.49
C ILE A 66 1.45 3.77 0.27
N LEU A 67 0.50 3.61 1.17
CA LEU A 67 -0.52 2.58 1.00
C LEU A 67 -1.29 2.80 -0.30
N CYS A 68 -1.63 4.05 -0.59
CA CYS A 68 -2.32 4.39 -1.84
C CYS A 68 -1.48 4.07 -3.07
N LEU A 69 -0.16 4.27 -2.98
CA LEU A 69 0.73 3.91 -4.09
C LEU A 69 0.72 2.40 -4.32
N ILE A 70 0.77 1.63 -3.24
CA ILE A 70 0.74 0.17 -3.36
C ILE A 70 -0.59 -0.26 -3.99
N ALA A 71 -1.70 0.33 -3.54
CA ALA A 71 -3.01 0.01 -4.08
C ALA A 71 -3.09 0.34 -5.57
N ALA A 72 -2.54 1.48 -5.96
CA ALA A 72 -2.53 1.88 -7.36
C ALA A 72 -1.76 0.87 -8.22
N GLY A 73 -0.63 0.40 -7.72
CA GLY A 73 0.16 -0.59 -8.43
C GLY A 73 -0.58 -1.92 -8.57
N LEU A 74 -1.37 -2.27 -7.57
CA LEU A 74 -2.17 -3.50 -7.59
C LEU A 74 -3.53 -3.30 -8.25
N ASP A 75 -3.85 -2.07 -8.63
CA ASP A 75 -5.12 -1.73 -9.26
C ASP A 75 -6.29 -2.14 -8.36
N CYS A 76 -6.19 -1.77 -7.10
CA CYS A 76 -7.24 -2.07 -6.13
C CYS A 76 -7.49 -0.86 -5.24
N ASN A 77 -8.54 -0.96 -4.44
CA ASN A 77 -8.88 0.10 -3.50
C ASN A 77 -7.96 -0.01 -2.27
N PRO A 78 -7.45 1.11 -1.75
CA PRO A 78 -6.60 1.04 -0.56
C PRO A 78 -7.22 0.30 0.61
N ILE A 79 -8.53 0.35 0.75
CA ILE A 79 -9.21 -0.35 1.82
C ILE A 79 -9.01 -1.86 1.76
N GLU A 80 -8.82 -2.40 0.55
CA GLU A 80 -8.65 -3.84 0.36
C GLU A 80 -7.33 -4.33 0.91
N ILE A 81 -6.36 -3.44 1.07
CA ILE A 81 -5.04 -3.80 1.58
C ILE A 81 -4.72 -3.08 2.89
N LEU A 82 -5.73 -2.56 3.54
CA LEU A 82 -5.56 -1.91 4.83
C LEU A 82 -5.97 -2.88 5.92
N LEU A 83 -5.06 -3.13 6.86
CA LEU A 83 -5.39 -3.96 7.99
C LEU A 83 -6.34 -3.17 8.87
N GLU A 84 -7.47 -3.78 9.16
CA GLU A 84 -8.48 -3.08 9.89
C GLU A 84 -8.07 -2.95 11.33
N ASP A 85 -7.80 -1.73 11.74
CA ASP A 85 -7.54 -1.47 13.13
C ASP A 85 -8.82 -1.57 13.91
N PRO A 86 -8.75 -2.01 15.12
CA PRO A 86 -9.90 -1.84 15.97
C PRO A 86 -10.22 -0.38 15.95
N PRO A 87 -11.46 -0.06 15.81
CA PRO A 87 -11.85 1.33 15.75
C PRO A 87 -11.27 2.01 16.95
N ALA A 88 -10.74 3.13 16.66
CA ALA A 88 -10.31 3.96 17.71
C ALA A 88 -11.45 4.00 18.69
N PRO A 89 -11.11 3.77 19.85
CA PRO A 89 -12.13 3.80 20.86
C PRO A 89 -12.86 5.08 20.73
N ALA A 90 -13.40 5.09 20.22
CA ALA A 90 -13.89 5.97 19.92
C ALA A 90 -14.35 6.79 20.35
N SER A 91 -14.49 7.02 20.26
CA SER A 91 -14.94 7.54 20.48
C SER A 91 -16.01 7.52 21.00
N PRO A 92 -16.28 7.74 21.58
CA PRO A 92 -17.16 7.60 21.96
C PRO A 92 -17.98 8.34 22.01
N ARG A 93 -18.21 8.35 22.06
CA ARG A 93 -18.86 8.83 22.10
C ARG A 93 -19.41 9.03 22.55
N ASN A 94 -19.62 9.09 22.77
CA ASN A 94 -20.12 9.25 23.05
C ASN A 94 -20.49 9.51 23.22
#